data_e6466003e10f3687555e2ca06e3fac5f
#
_entry.id   e6466003e10f3687555e2ca06e3fac5f
#
_cell.length_a   1.000
_cell.length_b   1.000
_cell.length_c   1.000
_cell.angle_alpha   90.00
_cell.angle_beta   90.00
_cell.angle_gamma   90.00
#
_symmetry.space_group_name_H-M   'P 1'
#
loop_
_entity.id
_entity.type
_entity.pdbx_description
1 polymer ?
#
loop_
_entity_poly.entity_id
_entity_poly.type
_entity_poly.pdbx_seq_one_letter_code
_entity_poly.pdbx_strand_id
1 'polypeptide(L)'
;GRQMARLPVDVKLARMLVAANTHSVLHELLIISSFMGIQDPRERPAEAKEAADNAHRQFTDNASEFMAIINLWRGYRQAHEECSQSQLRKWCEKNYLSYLRLREWRELHRQLLITSQELQWPLPAWQDVEQRLVLGLTESKSAQLHYALIHRALLAGLPTQIGHKNDKGQYEAPRKR
;
A
#
# COMPACT_ATOMS: atom_id res chain seq x y z
N GLY A 1 0.11 1.37 22.84
CA GLY A 1 1.36 1.35 23.54
C GLY A 1 2.36 2.38 23.01
N ARG A 2 3.55 2.37 23.55
CA ARG A 2 4.61 3.33 23.18
C ARG A 2 4.92 3.30 21.67
N GLN A 3 4.91 2.12 21.06
CA GLN A 3 5.18 1.95 19.63
C GLN A 3 4.14 2.68 18.78
N MET A 4 2.88 2.54 19.12
CA MET A 4 1.80 3.18 18.37
C MET A 4 1.80 4.70 18.50
N ALA A 5 2.19 5.22 19.67
CA ALA A 5 2.23 6.66 19.89
C ALA A 5 3.30 7.39 19.09
N ARG A 6 4.35 6.68 18.64
CA ARG A 6 5.45 7.27 17.88
C ARG A 6 5.22 7.29 16.37
N LEU A 7 4.21 6.58 15.88
CA LEU A 7 3.94 6.49 14.45
C LEU A 7 3.09 7.69 14.00
N PRO A 8 3.46 8.36 12.87
CA PRO A 8 2.69 9.50 12.35
C PRO A 8 1.45 9.05 11.57
N VAL A 9 0.69 8.15 12.15
CA VAL A 9 -0.55 7.60 11.59
C VAL A 9 -1.54 7.37 12.73
N ASP A 10 -2.81 7.15 12.40
CA ASP A 10 -3.82 6.87 13.41
C ASP A 10 -3.61 5.50 14.07
N VAL A 11 -4.37 5.23 15.13
CA VAL A 11 -4.24 4.00 15.93
C VAL A 11 -4.48 2.75 15.09
N LYS A 12 -5.41 2.81 14.14
CA LYS A 12 -5.73 1.69 13.26
C LYS A 12 -4.53 1.31 12.38
N LEU A 13 -3.92 2.31 11.74
CA LEU A 13 -2.75 2.08 10.90
C LEU A 13 -1.54 1.66 11.74
N ALA A 14 -1.38 2.23 12.93
CA ALA A 14 -0.33 1.81 13.84
C ALA A 14 -0.45 0.34 14.23
N ARG A 15 -1.67 -0.16 14.49
CA ARG A 15 -1.92 -1.58 14.77
C ARG A 15 -1.57 -2.48 13.59
N MET A 16 -1.91 -2.04 12.38
CA MET A 16 -1.53 -2.75 11.16
C MET A 16 -0.02 -2.89 11.04
N LEU A 17 0.72 -1.83 11.32
CA LEU A 17 2.18 -1.85 11.23
C LEU A 17 2.82 -2.73 12.30
N VAL A 18 2.31 -2.71 13.52
CA VAL A 18 2.79 -3.60 14.58
C VAL A 18 2.56 -5.07 14.19
N ALA A 19 1.38 -5.40 13.67
CA ALA A 19 1.09 -6.74 13.20
C ALA A 19 1.94 -7.14 12.00
N ALA A 20 2.19 -6.20 11.09
CA ALA A 20 3.04 -6.43 9.91
C ALA A 20 4.48 -6.76 10.32
N ASN A 21 5.00 -6.11 11.35
CA ASN A 21 6.31 -6.42 11.91
C ASN A 21 6.34 -7.88 12.41
N THR A 22 5.31 -8.31 13.12
CA THR A 22 5.19 -9.68 13.61
C THR A 22 5.11 -10.71 12.48
N HIS A 23 4.44 -10.38 11.39
CA HIS A 23 4.21 -11.28 10.26
C HIS A 23 5.23 -11.16 9.13
N SER A 24 6.29 -10.40 9.30
CA SER A 24 7.36 -10.21 8.30
C SER A 24 6.89 -9.58 6.98
N VAL A 25 5.86 -8.75 7.04
CA VAL A 25 5.33 -8.03 5.87
C VAL A 25 5.37 -6.51 6.09
N LEU A 26 6.35 -6.04 6.84
CA LEU A 26 6.42 -4.64 7.24
C LEU A 26 6.57 -3.69 6.06
N HIS A 27 7.42 -4.01 5.07
CA HIS A 27 7.58 -3.16 3.88
C HIS A 27 6.26 -2.95 3.14
N GLU A 28 5.54 -4.04 2.92
CA GLU A 28 4.27 -4.01 2.21
C GLU A 28 3.25 -3.15 2.97
N LEU A 29 3.20 -3.29 4.28
CA LEU A 29 2.27 -2.52 5.10
C LEU A 29 2.69 -1.06 5.27
N LEU A 30 3.96 -0.74 5.22
CA LEU A 30 4.44 0.64 5.15
C LEU A 30 3.92 1.33 3.88
N ILE A 31 3.97 0.62 2.75
CA ILE A 31 3.45 1.11 1.47
C ILE A 31 1.94 1.37 1.58
N ILE A 32 1.19 0.40 2.06
CA ILE A 32 -0.27 0.48 2.16
C ILE A 32 -0.69 1.54 3.17
N SER A 33 -0.07 1.58 4.34
CA SER A 33 -0.42 2.54 5.39
C SER A 33 -0.15 3.98 4.96
N SER A 34 0.96 4.22 4.30
CA SER A 34 1.27 5.55 3.76
C SER A 34 0.28 5.94 2.65
N PHE A 35 -0.13 5.01 1.81
CA PHE A 35 -1.16 5.26 0.79
C PHE A 35 -2.49 5.65 1.44
N MET A 36 -2.87 4.99 2.52
CA MET A 36 -4.12 5.30 3.23
C MET A 36 -4.09 6.67 3.91
N GLY A 37 -2.91 7.24 4.10
CA GLY A 37 -2.75 8.57 4.70
C GLY A 37 -2.80 9.72 3.70
N ILE A 38 -2.93 9.44 2.41
CA ILE A 38 -3.01 10.45 1.35
C ILE A 38 -4.31 10.31 0.57
N GLN A 39 -4.64 11.31 -0.24
CA GLN A 39 -5.68 11.16 -1.25
C GLN A 39 -5.18 10.24 -2.36
N ASP A 40 -6.07 9.44 -2.92
CA ASP A 40 -5.72 8.51 -4.00
C ASP A 40 -5.04 9.26 -5.14
N PRO A 41 -3.81 8.88 -5.50
CA PRO A 41 -3.09 9.55 -6.58
C PRO A 41 -3.62 9.22 -7.98
N ARG A 42 -4.45 8.18 -8.11
CA ARG A 42 -5.02 7.79 -9.39
C ARG A 42 -6.14 8.76 -9.75
N GLU A 43 -5.99 9.43 -10.88
CA GLU A 43 -6.96 10.38 -11.38
C GLU A 43 -7.84 9.70 -12.43
N ARG A 44 -9.13 10.00 -12.39
CA ARG A 44 -10.11 9.45 -13.34
C ARG A 44 -11.03 10.58 -13.84
N PRO A 45 -10.51 11.47 -14.70
CA PRO A 45 -11.31 12.59 -15.19
C PRO A 45 -12.57 12.12 -15.94
N ALA A 46 -13.65 12.83 -15.78
CA ALA A 46 -14.93 12.46 -16.41
C ALA A 46 -14.83 12.38 -17.95
N GLU A 47 -14.00 13.23 -18.54
CA GLU A 47 -13.75 13.29 -19.99
C GLU A 47 -12.77 12.24 -20.50
N ALA A 48 -12.09 11.52 -19.59
CA ALA A 48 -11.02 10.57 -19.98
C ALA A 48 -11.05 9.30 -19.12
N LYS A 49 -12.22 8.85 -18.71
CA LYS A 49 -12.36 7.67 -17.83
C LYS A 49 -11.72 6.41 -18.41
N GLU A 50 -11.98 6.15 -19.68
CA GLU A 50 -11.45 4.96 -20.36
C GLU A 50 -9.93 5.02 -20.48
N ALA A 51 -9.39 6.16 -20.86
CA ALA A 51 -7.94 6.36 -20.97
C ALA A 51 -7.26 6.19 -19.60
N ALA A 52 -7.85 6.74 -18.55
CA ALA A 52 -7.35 6.59 -17.19
C ALA A 52 -7.39 5.13 -16.74
N ASP A 53 -8.51 4.44 -16.96
CA ASP A 53 -8.65 3.03 -16.60
C ASP A 53 -7.64 2.16 -17.34
N ASN A 54 -7.39 2.44 -18.62
CA ASN A 54 -6.39 1.73 -19.42
C ASN A 54 -4.98 1.96 -18.87
N ALA A 55 -4.66 3.19 -18.50
CA ALA A 55 -3.35 3.51 -17.93
C ALA A 55 -3.14 2.83 -16.57
N HIS A 56 -4.17 2.78 -15.74
CA HIS A 56 -4.08 2.18 -14.40
C HIS A 56 -4.07 0.66 -14.42
N ARG A 57 -4.52 0.06 -15.52
CA ARG A 57 -4.63 -1.42 -15.63
C ARG A 57 -3.30 -2.12 -15.39
N GLN A 58 -2.18 -1.49 -15.75
CA GLN A 58 -0.85 -2.06 -15.53
C GLN A 58 -0.54 -2.31 -14.06
N PHE A 59 -1.21 -1.62 -13.14
CA PHE A 59 -1.00 -1.75 -11.70
C PHE A 59 -2.06 -2.61 -11.02
N THR A 60 -3.15 -2.95 -11.70
CA THR A 60 -4.25 -3.68 -11.08
C THR A 60 -3.88 -5.11 -10.74
N ASP A 61 -4.53 -5.63 -9.70
CA ASP A 61 -4.47 -7.02 -9.31
C ASP A 61 -5.90 -7.52 -9.15
N ASN A 62 -6.24 -8.63 -9.79
CA ASN A 62 -7.60 -9.15 -9.82
C ASN A 62 -8.07 -9.67 -8.45
N ALA A 63 -7.13 -10.03 -7.59
CA ALA A 63 -7.44 -10.62 -6.30
C ALA A 63 -7.45 -9.60 -5.16
N SER A 64 -6.74 -8.46 -5.30
CA SER A 64 -6.55 -7.56 -4.17
C SER A 64 -6.26 -6.12 -4.58
N GLU A 65 -7.04 -5.19 -4.06
CA GLU A 65 -6.75 -3.76 -4.17
C GLU A 65 -5.45 -3.40 -3.45
N PHE A 66 -5.12 -4.08 -2.37
CA PHE A 66 -3.88 -3.82 -1.64
C PHE A 66 -2.65 -4.22 -2.46
N MET A 67 -2.74 -5.30 -3.21
CA MET A 67 -1.68 -5.68 -4.15
C MET A 67 -1.57 -4.67 -5.29
N ALA A 68 -2.67 -4.11 -5.75
CA ALA A 68 -2.66 -3.04 -6.74
C ALA A 68 -1.92 -1.80 -6.21
N ILE A 69 -2.12 -1.45 -4.95
CA ILE A 69 -1.41 -0.34 -4.30
C ILE A 69 0.10 -0.61 -4.28
N ILE A 70 0.52 -1.81 -3.94
CA ILE A 70 1.94 -2.22 -3.94
C ILE A 70 2.51 -2.15 -5.35
N ASN A 71 1.78 -2.60 -6.35
CA ASN A 71 2.19 -2.52 -7.75
C ASN A 71 2.36 -1.07 -8.21
N LEU A 72 1.46 -0.19 -7.82
CA LEU A 72 1.56 1.24 -8.11
C LEU A 72 2.82 1.84 -7.48
N TRP A 73 3.11 1.51 -6.24
CA TRP A 73 4.33 1.95 -5.55
C TRP A 73 5.58 1.52 -6.31
N ARG A 74 5.63 0.26 -6.72
CA ARG A 74 6.77 -0.28 -7.47
C ARG A 74 6.97 0.47 -8.79
N GLY A 75 5.88 0.70 -9.51
CA GLY A 75 5.94 1.46 -10.76
C GLY A 75 6.41 2.89 -10.55
N TYR A 76 5.88 3.56 -9.54
CA TYR A 76 6.29 4.92 -9.19
C TYR A 76 7.76 4.98 -8.75
N ARG A 77 8.18 4.04 -7.91
CA ARG A 77 9.57 3.98 -7.43
C ARG A 77 10.55 3.79 -8.60
N GLN A 78 10.23 2.91 -9.50
CA GLN A 78 11.05 2.68 -10.70
C GLN A 78 11.13 3.95 -11.55
N ALA A 79 10.00 4.59 -11.82
CA ALA A 79 9.95 5.82 -12.59
C ALA A 79 10.75 6.94 -11.90
N HIS A 80 10.65 7.05 -10.58
CA HIS A 80 11.39 8.03 -9.81
C HIS A 80 12.90 7.84 -9.90
N GLU A 81 13.37 6.60 -9.94
CA GLU A 81 14.80 6.27 -10.06
C GLU A 81 15.33 6.52 -11.47
N GLU A 82 14.52 6.25 -12.50
CA GLU A 82 14.95 6.29 -13.90
C GLU A 82 14.76 7.64 -14.57
N CYS A 83 13.87 8.49 -14.06
CA CYS A 83 13.47 9.73 -14.69
C CYS A 83 14.04 10.95 -13.98
N SER A 84 14.31 12.01 -14.76
CA SER A 84 14.47 13.34 -14.20
C SER A 84 13.14 13.84 -13.63
N GLN A 85 13.16 14.96 -12.90
CA GLN A 85 11.93 15.50 -12.32
C GLN A 85 10.89 15.86 -13.40
N SER A 86 11.32 16.45 -14.50
CA SER A 86 10.41 16.79 -15.60
C SER A 86 9.86 15.54 -16.31
N GLN A 87 10.70 14.53 -16.50
CA GLN A 87 10.26 13.25 -17.07
C GLN A 87 9.29 12.52 -16.15
N LEU A 88 9.51 12.60 -14.83
CA LEU A 88 8.61 12.00 -13.86
C LEU A 88 7.22 12.66 -13.90
N ARG A 89 7.17 13.97 -14.04
CA ARG A 89 5.89 14.69 -14.19
C ARG A 89 5.14 14.23 -15.43
N LYS A 90 5.84 14.05 -16.55
CA LYS A 90 5.26 13.53 -17.79
C LYS A 90 4.79 12.09 -17.63
N TRP A 91 5.56 11.28 -16.93
CA TRP A 91 5.15 9.91 -16.62
C TRP A 91 3.85 9.88 -15.80
N CYS A 92 3.72 10.76 -14.82
CA CYS A 92 2.49 10.90 -14.04
C CYS A 92 1.31 11.33 -14.91
N GLU A 93 1.47 12.33 -15.74
CA GLU A 93 0.42 12.80 -16.66
C GLU A 93 -0.04 11.68 -17.60
N LYS A 94 0.91 10.99 -18.21
CA LYS A 94 0.64 9.87 -19.13
C LYS A 94 -0.17 8.78 -18.47
N ASN A 95 0.07 8.52 -17.19
CA ASN A 95 -0.56 7.44 -16.45
C ASN A 95 -1.75 7.90 -15.60
N TYR A 96 -2.20 9.14 -15.79
CA TYR A 96 -3.32 9.70 -15.00
C TYR A 96 -3.09 9.58 -13.50
N LEU A 97 -1.88 9.98 -13.08
CA LEU A 97 -1.46 9.98 -11.68
C LEU A 97 -1.14 11.40 -11.23
N SER A 98 -1.51 11.74 -10.01
CA SER A 98 -1.18 13.03 -9.42
C SER A 98 0.27 13.04 -8.94
N TYR A 99 1.11 13.85 -9.56
CA TYR A 99 2.50 14.03 -9.16
C TYR A 99 2.62 14.47 -7.68
N LEU A 100 1.79 15.43 -7.26
CA LEU A 100 1.84 15.94 -5.89
C LEU A 100 1.43 14.89 -4.86
N ARG A 101 0.38 14.12 -5.14
CA ARG A 101 -0.07 13.06 -4.24
C ARG A 101 0.93 11.91 -4.15
N LEU A 102 1.60 11.58 -5.24
CA LEU A 102 2.68 10.60 -5.22
C LEU A 102 3.87 11.08 -4.38
N ARG A 103 4.19 12.39 -4.44
CA ARG A 103 5.21 12.98 -3.55
C ARG A 103 4.80 12.91 -2.09
N GLU A 104 3.56 13.19 -1.76
CA GLU A 104 3.04 13.08 -0.40
C GLU A 104 3.14 11.63 0.09
N TRP A 105 2.79 10.69 -0.76
CA TRP A 105 2.91 9.27 -0.45
C TRP A 105 4.35 8.88 -0.12
N ARG A 106 5.27 9.28 -0.97
CA ARG A 106 6.69 9.01 -0.77
C ARG A 106 7.21 9.63 0.53
N GLU A 107 6.80 10.84 0.85
CA GLU A 107 7.22 11.51 2.08
C GLU A 107 6.63 10.83 3.32
N LEU A 108 5.37 10.49 3.30
CA LEU A 108 4.75 9.78 4.42
C LEU A 108 5.36 8.38 4.61
N HIS A 109 5.61 7.68 3.51
CA HIS A 109 6.31 6.39 3.55
C HIS A 109 7.70 6.54 4.20
N ARG A 110 8.43 7.57 3.82
CA ARG A 110 9.75 7.85 4.38
C ARG A 110 9.67 8.07 5.89
N GLN A 111 8.70 8.85 6.34
CA GLN A 111 8.51 9.11 7.77
C GLN A 111 8.18 7.84 8.54
N LEU A 112 7.30 7.01 8.01
CA LEU A 112 6.95 5.72 8.62
C LEU A 112 8.14 4.77 8.67
N LEU A 113 8.94 4.75 7.61
CA LEU A 113 10.14 3.92 7.53
C LEU A 113 11.16 4.34 8.60
N ILE A 114 11.42 5.64 8.73
CA ILE A 114 12.34 6.16 9.73
C ILE A 114 11.87 5.80 11.13
N THR A 115 10.59 6.00 11.43
CA THR A 115 10.02 5.67 12.73
C THR A 115 10.16 4.18 13.04
N SER A 116 9.91 3.33 12.04
CA SER A 116 10.07 1.88 12.19
C SER A 116 11.52 1.51 12.51
N GLN A 117 12.49 2.18 11.88
CA GLN A 117 13.90 1.99 12.14
C GLN A 117 14.27 2.45 13.56
N GLU A 118 13.74 3.56 14.01
CA GLU A 118 13.93 4.06 15.38
C GLU A 118 13.37 3.10 16.43
N LEU A 119 12.28 2.43 16.11
CA LEU A 119 11.69 1.37 16.94
C LEU A 119 12.46 0.06 16.86
N GLN A 120 13.51 0.02 16.06
CA GLN A 120 14.35 -1.17 15.85
C GLN A 120 13.58 -2.37 15.31
N TRP A 121 12.54 -2.12 14.54
CA TRP A 121 11.82 -3.19 13.85
C TRP A 121 12.68 -3.74 12.71
N PRO A 122 12.82 -5.06 12.60
CA PRO A 122 13.60 -5.64 11.53
C PRO A 122 12.95 -5.40 10.18
N LEU A 123 13.74 -4.86 9.25
CA LEU A 123 13.31 -4.61 7.88
C LEU A 123 14.21 -5.40 6.94
N PRO A 124 13.67 -6.36 6.17
CA PRO A 124 14.45 -7.02 5.13
C PRO A 124 14.84 -6.01 4.04
N ALA A 125 15.85 -6.32 3.27
CA ALA A 125 16.25 -5.48 2.13
C ALA A 125 15.09 -5.40 1.14
N TRP A 126 14.85 -4.21 0.57
CA TRP A 126 13.76 -4.02 -0.40
C TRP A 126 13.88 -4.98 -1.59
N GLN A 127 15.11 -5.23 -2.05
CA GLN A 127 15.33 -6.15 -3.17
C GLN A 127 14.79 -7.56 -2.89
N ASP A 128 14.93 -8.04 -1.66
CA ASP A 128 14.42 -9.34 -1.26
C ASP A 128 12.89 -9.37 -1.25
N VAL A 129 12.28 -8.28 -0.78
CA VAL A 129 10.82 -8.12 -0.78
C VAL A 129 10.30 -8.07 -2.22
N GLU A 130 10.94 -7.29 -3.07
CA GLU A 130 10.53 -7.14 -4.47
C GLU A 130 10.66 -8.46 -5.22
N GLN A 131 11.75 -9.20 -5.01
CA GLN A 131 11.93 -10.53 -5.60
C GLN A 131 10.83 -11.48 -5.15
N ARG A 132 10.48 -11.45 -3.88
CA ARG A 132 9.40 -12.26 -3.32
C ARG A 132 8.03 -11.92 -3.95
N LEU A 133 7.78 -10.62 -4.18
CA LEU A 133 6.55 -10.16 -4.86
C LEU A 133 6.50 -10.66 -6.30
N VAL A 134 7.61 -10.61 -7.02
CA VAL A 134 7.70 -11.10 -8.39
C VAL A 134 7.51 -12.61 -8.46
N LEU A 135 8.17 -13.37 -7.58
CA LEU A 135 8.05 -14.83 -7.51
C LEU A 135 6.62 -15.23 -7.11
N GLY A 136 5.99 -14.48 -6.25
CA GLY A 136 4.61 -14.71 -5.86
C GLY A 136 3.61 -14.63 -7.00
N LEU A 137 3.95 -13.95 -8.09
CA LEU A 137 3.12 -13.91 -9.30
C LEU A 137 3.21 -15.20 -10.13
N THR A 138 4.27 -15.98 -9.93
CA THR A 138 4.55 -17.19 -10.72
C THR A 138 4.30 -18.49 -9.96
N GLU A 139 4.34 -18.48 -8.65
CA GLU A 139 4.18 -19.68 -7.81
C GLU A 139 2.95 -19.53 -6.88
N SER A 140 1.91 -20.29 -7.19
CA SER A 140 0.61 -20.12 -6.53
C SER A 140 0.62 -20.29 -5.00
N LYS A 141 1.40 -21.23 -4.46
CA LYS A 141 1.41 -21.47 -2.99
C LYS A 141 2.15 -20.38 -2.23
N SER A 142 3.29 -19.94 -2.74
CA SER A 142 4.08 -18.88 -2.14
C SER A 142 3.33 -17.54 -2.20
N ALA A 143 2.69 -17.27 -3.32
CA ALA A 143 1.86 -16.08 -3.51
C ALA A 143 0.68 -16.06 -2.53
N GLN A 144 0.01 -17.18 -2.36
CA GLN A 144 -1.12 -17.29 -1.44
C GLN A 144 -0.71 -17.05 0.01
N LEU A 145 0.43 -17.60 0.42
CA LEU A 145 0.93 -17.38 1.78
C LEU A 145 1.28 -15.92 2.01
N HIS A 146 1.98 -15.30 1.07
CA HIS A 146 2.37 -13.90 1.15
C HIS A 146 1.14 -12.97 1.21
N TYR A 147 0.18 -13.21 0.34
CA TYR A 147 -1.11 -12.53 0.33
C TYR A 147 -1.82 -12.68 1.69
N ALA A 148 -1.86 -13.89 2.23
CA ALA A 148 -2.51 -14.16 3.52
C ALA A 148 -1.84 -13.40 4.67
N LEU A 149 -0.51 -13.31 4.68
CA LEU A 149 0.23 -12.57 5.70
C LEU A 149 -0.06 -11.06 5.64
N ILE A 150 -0.11 -10.50 4.45
CA ILE A 150 -0.44 -9.08 4.25
C ILE A 150 -1.87 -8.82 4.77
N HIS A 151 -2.83 -9.64 4.36
CA HIS A 151 -4.22 -9.44 4.75
C HIS A 151 -4.46 -9.69 6.24
N ARG A 152 -3.74 -10.62 6.84
CA ARG A 152 -3.79 -10.83 8.28
C ARG A 152 -3.30 -9.62 9.05
N ALA A 153 -2.21 -8.98 8.59
CA ALA A 153 -1.70 -7.76 9.19
C ALA A 153 -2.68 -6.60 9.04
N LEU A 154 -3.32 -6.48 7.87
CA LEU A 154 -4.36 -5.47 7.63
C LEU A 154 -5.55 -5.66 8.57
N LEU A 155 -6.00 -6.89 8.73
CA LEU A 155 -7.13 -7.22 9.61
C LEU A 155 -6.84 -6.88 11.08
N ALA A 156 -5.61 -7.00 11.53
CA ALA A 156 -5.24 -6.66 12.89
C ALA A 156 -5.47 -5.18 13.23
N GLY A 157 -5.54 -4.31 12.24
CA GLY A 157 -5.87 -2.90 12.42
C GLY A 157 -7.36 -2.62 12.57
N LEU A 158 -8.22 -3.60 12.37
CA LEU A 158 -9.68 -3.48 12.37
C LEU A 158 -10.27 -4.37 13.46
N PRO A 159 -10.14 -4.01 14.74
CA PRO A 159 -10.64 -4.87 15.82
C PRO A 159 -12.16 -4.91 15.86
N THR A 160 -12.72 -5.93 16.43
CA THR A 160 -14.11 -6.12 16.85
C THR A 160 -15.20 -6.07 15.78
N GLN A 161 -15.06 -5.26 14.74
CA GLN A 161 -16.07 -5.12 13.69
C GLN A 161 -15.72 -5.88 12.42
N ILE A 162 -14.55 -6.47 12.41
CA ILE A 162 -14.10 -7.32 11.32
C ILE A 162 -14.79 -8.66 11.44
N GLY A 163 -15.21 -9.19 10.32
CA GLY A 163 -15.84 -10.48 10.27
C GLY A 163 -17.33 -10.44 10.52
N HIS A 164 -17.91 -9.30 10.90
CA HIS A 164 -19.35 -9.14 10.90
C HIS A 164 -19.86 -9.05 9.46
N LYS A 165 -20.40 -10.15 9.00
CA LYS A 165 -21.12 -10.14 7.74
C LYS A 165 -22.53 -9.67 8.02
N ASN A 166 -23.01 -8.72 7.21
CA ASN A 166 -24.41 -8.35 7.22
C ASN A 166 -25.26 -9.48 6.60
N ASP A 167 -26.56 -9.32 6.63
CA ASP A 167 -27.50 -10.31 6.09
C ASP A 167 -27.30 -10.60 4.60
N LYS A 168 -26.56 -9.78 3.89
CA LYS A 168 -26.24 -9.97 2.48
C LYS A 168 -24.88 -10.63 2.25
N GLY A 169 -24.21 -11.07 3.31
CA GLY A 169 -22.91 -11.71 3.22
C GLY A 169 -21.75 -10.74 3.02
N GLN A 170 -21.97 -9.45 3.15
CA GLN A 170 -20.94 -8.42 3.04
C GLN A 170 -20.43 -8.02 4.43
N TYR A 171 -19.17 -7.60 4.49
CA TYR A 171 -18.63 -7.04 5.72
C TYR A 171 -19.09 -5.61 5.89
N GLU A 172 -19.63 -5.30 7.07
CA GLU A 172 -20.00 -3.93 7.39
C GLU A 172 -18.80 -3.19 7.99
N ALA A 173 -18.50 -2.03 7.43
CA ALA A 173 -17.56 -1.10 8.03
C ALA A 173 -18.22 -0.37 9.20
N PRO A 174 -17.45 0.05 10.24
CA PRO A 174 -18.00 0.92 11.27
C PRO A 174 -18.58 2.17 10.65
N ARG A 175 -19.77 2.57 11.07
CA ARG A 175 -20.34 3.81 10.59
C ARG A 175 -19.49 4.98 11.08
N LYS A 176 -19.15 5.86 10.16
CA LYS A 176 -18.52 7.13 10.52
C LYS A 176 -19.53 7.99 11.28
N ARG A 177 -19.07 8.50 12.37
CA ARG A 177 -19.85 9.44 13.16
C ARG A 177 -19.17 10.79 13.20
#